data_2fc6caff099086e103c5c6325886a2e4
#
_entry.id   2fc6caff099086e103c5c6325886a2e4
#
_cell.length_a   1.000
_cell.length_b   1.000
_cell.length_c   1.000
_cell.angle_alpha   90.00
_cell.angle_beta   90.00
_cell.angle_gamma   90.00
#
_symmetry.space_group_name_H-M   'P 1'
#
loop_
_entity.id
_entity.type
_entity.pdbx_description
1 polymer ?
#
loop_
_entity_poly.entity_id
_entity_poly.type
_entity_poly.pdbx_seq_one_letter_code
_entity_poly.pdbx_strand_id
1 'polypeptide(L)'
;GIIGGGQLGRMFAQAAASMGYKVKVLEKGECPASEVSAYHIDAAYTDKKAIEELRQTTAAVTTEFENVPAEVLSALAADGACVTAPASHAVAIAQDRIDEKTFLQSVAGVPVAPHAALLSADDADSLDASLFPAILKTARMGYDGKGQRSVNNIAETKAAFAELGNRVCILEKKLSLAKEVSVIVVRSLTGETVTFPLFENVHRNGILATTIFPAR
;
A
#
# COMPACT_ATOMS: atom_id res chain seq x y z
N GLY A 1 -13.27 7.56 11.14
CA GLY A 1 -11.86 7.79 11.45
C GLY A 1 -10.95 7.57 10.28
N ILE A 2 -9.80 8.21 10.27
CA ILE A 2 -8.71 7.94 9.31
C ILE A 2 -7.38 7.85 10.06
N ILE A 3 -6.58 6.84 9.72
CA ILE A 3 -5.22 6.65 10.22
C ILE A 3 -4.26 7.06 9.12
N GLY A 4 -3.43 8.05 9.42
CA GLY A 4 -2.60 8.75 8.45
C GLY A 4 -3.10 10.17 8.20
N GLY A 5 -2.17 11.13 8.29
CA GLY A 5 -2.50 12.55 8.27
C GLY A 5 -1.95 13.33 7.08
N GLY A 6 -1.48 12.65 6.02
CA GLY A 6 -0.90 13.28 4.85
C GLY A 6 -1.92 13.93 3.90
N GLN A 7 -1.50 14.09 2.65
CA GLN A 7 -2.33 14.78 1.63
C GLN A 7 -3.59 14.01 1.26
N LEU A 8 -3.53 12.67 1.18
CA LEU A 8 -4.69 11.85 0.88
C LEU A 8 -5.69 11.87 2.05
N GLY A 9 -5.19 11.86 3.29
CA GLY A 9 -6.01 12.06 4.49
C GLY A 9 -6.72 13.40 4.51
N ARG A 10 -6.03 14.47 4.09
CA ARG A 10 -6.62 15.80 3.91
C ARG A 10 -7.74 15.79 2.87
N MET A 11 -7.49 15.22 1.69
CA MET A 11 -8.49 15.11 0.62
C MET A 11 -9.70 14.28 1.06
N PHE A 12 -9.46 13.17 1.77
CA PHE A 12 -10.52 12.35 2.35
C PHE A 12 -11.38 13.14 3.33
N ALA A 13 -10.76 13.87 4.25
CA ALA A 13 -11.47 14.66 5.25
C ALA A 13 -12.33 15.75 4.60
N GLN A 14 -11.83 16.44 3.58
CA GLN A 14 -12.59 17.44 2.81
C GLN A 14 -13.77 16.82 2.07
N ALA A 15 -13.56 15.69 1.39
CA ALA A 15 -14.62 14.97 0.68
C ALA A 15 -15.71 14.48 1.65
N ALA A 16 -15.33 13.90 2.77
CA ALA A 16 -16.26 13.45 3.81
C ALA A 16 -17.06 14.60 4.39
N ALA A 17 -16.41 15.73 4.67
CA ALA A 17 -17.09 16.93 5.19
C ALA A 17 -18.13 17.47 4.21
N SER A 18 -17.86 17.45 2.90
CA SER A 18 -18.84 17.87 1.87
C SER A 18 -20.09 17.00 1.84
N MET A 19 -19.98 15.75 2.32
CA MET A 19 -21.09 14.79 2.45
C MET A 19 -21.73 14.82 3.87
N GLY A 20 -21.31 15.73 4.74
CA GLY A 20 -21.86 15.89 6.08
C GLY A 20 -21.23 14.99 7.15
N TYR A 21 -20.16 14.27 6.85
CA TYR A 21 -19.44 13.45 7.83
C TYR A 21 -18.40 14.28 8.59
N LYS A 22 -18.21 13.93 9.85
CA LYS A 22 -17.10 14.43 10.68
C LYS A 22 -15.98 13.43 10.66
N VAL A 23 -14.75 13.87 10.39
CA VAL A 23 -13.57 13.03 10.35
C VAL A 23 -12.73 13.24 11.60
N LYS A 24 -12.27 12.14 12.19
CA LYS A 24 -11.28 12.09 13.26
C LYS A 24 -10.01 11.48 12.71
N VAL A 25 -8.91 12.23 12.74
CA VAL A 25 -7.59 11.81 12.23
C VAL A 25 -6.74 11.29 13.37
N LEU A 26 -6.11 10.14 13.21
CA LEU A 26 -5.02 9.66 14.07
C LEU A 26 -3.70 9.85 13.33
N GLU A 27 -2.87 10.75 13.80
CA GLU A 27 -1.52 11.02 13.31
C GLU A 27 -0.71 11.70 14.41
N LYS A 28 0.59 11.44 14.46
CA LYS A 28 1.47 12.09 15.43
C LYS A 28 1.95 13.45 14.92
N GLY A 29 1.71 14.49 15.73
CA GLY A 29 2.07 15.87 15.40
C GLY A 29 1.11 16.53 14.43
N GLU A 30 1.39 17.77 14.10
CA GLU A 30 0.63 18.52 13.09
C GLU A 30 0.78 17.90 11.70
N CYS A 31 -0.31 17.82 10.96
CA CYS A 31 -0.32 17.17 9.65
C CYS A 31 -1.39 17.80 8.74
N PRO A 32 -1.24 17.66 7.40
CA PRO A 32 -2.18 18.24 6.43
C PRO A 32 -3.66 17.89 6.68
N ALA A 33 -3.94 16.67 7.14
CA ALA A 33 -5.30 16.23 7.39
C ALA A 33 -5.88 16.85 8.69
N SER A 34 -5.07 17.07 9.72
CA SER A 34 -5.53 17.66 10.99
C SER A 34 -6.02 19.09 10.81
N GLU A 35 -5.49 19.85 9.84
CA GLU A 35 -5.91 21.22 9.54
C GLU A 35 -7.35 21.34 9.06
N VAL A 36 -7.92 20.27 8.49
CA VAL A 36 -9.27 20.26 7.88
C VAL A 36 -10.22 19.27 8.50
N SER A 37 -9.77 18.48 9.46
CA SER A 37 -10.57 17.48 10.15
C SER A 37 -11.32 18.06 11.34
N ALA A 38 -12.45 17.45 11.68
CA ALA A 38 -13.23 17.88 12.86
C ALA A 38 -12.51 17.57 14.18
N TYR A 39 -11.71 16.48 14.20
CA TYR A 39 -10.99 16.02 15.40
C TYR A 39 -9.62 15.45 15.01
N HIS A 40 -8.64 15.65 15.89
CA HIS A 40 -7.29 15.11 15.76
C HIS A 40 -6.87 14.39 17.03
N ILE A 41 -6.36 13.18 16.90
CA ILE A 41 -5.69 12.42 17.95
C ILE A 41 -4.20 12.48 17.65
N ASP A 42 -3.46 13.29 18.41
CA ASP A 42 -2.01 13.40 18.31
C ASP A 42 -1.35 12.23 19.06
N ALA A 43 -1.18 11.11 18.38
CA ALA A 43 -0.58 9.92 18.97
C ALA A 43 0.05 9.01 17.87
N ALA A 44 0.91 8.09 18.31
CA ALA A 44 1.40 7.03 17.43
C ALA A 44 0.26 6.07 17.06
N TYR A 45 0.32 5.47 15.87
CA TYR A 45 -0.70 4.51 15.40
C TYR A 45 -0.90 3.31 16.31
N THR A 46 0.14 2.92 17.08
CA THR A 46 0.11 1.80 18.01
C THR A 46 -0.28 2.20 19.45
N ASP A 47 -0.61 3.47 19.69
CA ASP A 47 -1.03 3.93 21.00
C ASP A 47 -2.41 3.33 21.36
N LYS A 48 -2.44 2.51 22.41
CA LYS A 48 -3.64 1.77 22.82
C LYS A 48 -4.80 2.68 23.21
N LYS A 49 -4.52 3.87 23.80
CA LYS A 49 -5.58 4.82 24.20
C LYS A 49 -6.17 5.49 22.97
N ALA A 50 -5.33 5.86 21.99
CA ALA A 50 -5.76 6.45 20.76
C ALA A 50 -6.62 5.47 19.93
N ILE A 51 -6.20 4.19 19.86
CA ILE A 51 -6.96 3.13 19.19
C ILE A 51 -8.32 2.94 19.88
N GLU A 52 -8.35 2.90 21.20
CA GLU A 52 -9.61 2.76 21.96
C GLU A 52 -10.51 3.98 21.77
N GLU A 53 -9.96 5.18 21.76
CA GLU A 53 -10.73 6.40 21.46
C GLU A 53 -11.33 6.35 20.05
N LEU A 54 -10.57 5.98 19.02
CA LEU A 54 -11.11 5.79 17.68
C LEU A 54 -12.25 4.76 17.69
N ARG A 55 -12.02 3.60 18.29
CA ARG A 55 -12.99 2.51 18.35
C ARG A 55 -14.32 2.92 18.97
N GLN A 56 -14.26 3.71 20.05
CA GLN A 56 -15.47 4.16 20.77
C GLN A 56 -16.19 5.33 20.12
N THR A 57 -15.50 6.13 19.33
CA THR A 57 -16.04 7.41 18.85
C THR A 57 -16.22 7.50 17.34
N THR A 58 -15.87 6.45 16.60
CA THR A 58 -16.06 6.40 15.13
C THR A 58 -16.83 5.16 14.72
N ALA A 59 -17.74 5.30 13.77
CA ALA A 59 -18.49 4.18 13.22
C ALA A 59 -17.67 3.35 12.23
N ALA A 60 -16.74 4.01 11.54
CA ALA A 60 -15.84 3.36 10.57
C ALA A 60 -14.49 4.03 10.57
N VAL A 61 -13.44 3.26 10.29
CA VAL A 61 -12.04 3.72 10.17
C VAL A 61 -11.44 3.22 8.86
N THR A 62 -10.76 4.13 8.17
CA THR A 62 -9.94 3.82 6.99
C THR A 62 -8.47 4.20 7.23
N THR A 63 -7.60 3.84 6.29
CA THR A 63 -6.19 4.24 6.30
C THR A 63 -5.90 5.15 5.10
N GLU A 64 -4.96 6.09 5.27
CA GLU A 64 -4.49 6.92 4.18
C GLU A 64 -3.54 6.16 3.24
N PHE A 65 -2.75 5.24 3.81
CA PHE A 65 -1.70 4.52 3.11
C PHE A 65 -1.55 3.10 3.66
N GLU A 66 -0.82 2.26 2.94
CA GLU A 66 -0.71 0.82 3.23
C GLU A 66 0.15 0.47 4.46
N ASN A 67 1.01 1.37 4.92
CA ASN A 67 1.98 1.04 5.98
C ASN A 67 1.46 1.28 7.41
N VAL A 68 0.16 1.48 7.60
CA VAL A 68 -0.47 1.41 8.93
C VAL A 68 -0.40 -0.03 9.42
N PRO A 69 0.09 -0.31 10.64
CA PRO A 69 0.19 -1.68 11.13
C PRO A 69 -1.16 -2.41 11.08
N ALA A 70 -1.22 -3.56 10.41
CA ALA A 70 -2.48 -4.28 10.18
C ALA A 70 -3.17 -4.70 11.49
N GLU A 71 -2.38 -4.97 12.55
CA GLU A 71 -2.88 -5.28 13.89
C GLU A 71 -3.71 -4.14 14.52
N VAL A 72 -3.45 -2.89 14.13
CA VAL A 72 -4.25 -1.74 14.58
C VAL A 72 -5.66 -1.83 14.03
N LEU A 73 -5.80 -2.18 12.75
CA LEU A 73 -7.10 -2.38 12.12
C LEU A 73 -7.85 -3.58 12.72
N SER A 74 -7.12 -4.66 13.06
CA SER A 74 -7.70 -5.80 13.77
C SER A 74 -8.23 -5.39 15.15
N ALA A 75 -7.47 -4.57 15.89
CA ALA A 75 -7.88 -4.11 17.21
C ALA A 75 -9.10 -3.18 17.15
N LEU A 76 -9.21 -2.33 16.14
CA LEU A 76 -10.36 -1.47 15.90
C LEU A 76 -11.62 -2.27 15.56
N ALA A 77 -11.48 -3.34 14.77
CA ALA A 77 -12.60 -4.19 14.34
C ALA A 77 -12.99 -5.26 15.37
N ALA A 78 -12.23 -5.43 16.47
CA ALA A 78 -12.43 -6.48 17.45
C ALA A 78 -13.88 -6.51 17.95
N ASP A 79 -14.70 -6.59 18.36
CA ASP A 79 -16.08 -6.63 18.88
C ASP A 79 -17.14 -6.14 17.87
N GLY A 80 -16.77 -5.83 16.63
CA GLY A 80 -17.70 -5.32 15.63
C GLY A 80 -18.24 -3.91 15.89
N ALA A 81 -17.68 -3.19 16.86
CA ALA A 81 -18.11 -1.84 17.20
C ALA A 81 -17.69 -0.78 16.17
N CYS A 82 -16.57 -1.03 15.50
CA CYS A 82 -16.04 -0.16 14.46
C CYS A 82 -15.77 -0.94 13.19
N VAL A 83 -16.25 -0.44 12.06
CA VAL A 83 -15.96 -1.04 10.75
C VAL A 83 -14.59 -0.55 10.27
N THR A 84 -13.71 -1.48 9.85
CA THR A 84 -12.46 -1.12 9.19
C THR A 84 -12.54 -1.40 7.70
N ALA A 85 -12.15 -0.42 6.88
CA ALA A 85 -12.07 -0.54 5.44
C ALA A 85 -10.81 0.19 4.93
N PRO A 86 -9.86 -0.50 4.34
CA PRO A 86 -9.84 -1.95 4.06
C PRO A 86 -9.73 -2.81 5.33
N ALA A 87 -10.05 -4.09 5.20
CA ALA A 87 -9.90 -5.05 6.29
C ALA A 87 -8.42 -5.30 6.61
N SER A 88 -8.10 -5.60 7.87
CA SER A 88 -6.72 -5.77 8.35
C SER A 88 -5.91 -6.78 7.53
N HIS A 89 -6.51 -7.92 7.14
CA HIS A 89 -5.82 -8.94 6.36
C HIS A 89 -5.46 -8.46 4.94
N ALA A 90 -6.31 -7.62 4.32
CA ALA A 90 -6.02 -7.04 3.01
C ALA A 90 -4.83 -6.06 3.09
N VAL A 91 -4.78 -5.26 4.16
CA VAL A 91 -3.65 -4.35 4.41
C VAL A 91 -2.38 -5.16 4.69
N ALA A 92 -2.44 -6.22 5.50
CA ALA A 92 -1.29 -7.07 5.79
C ALA A 92 -0.67 -7.66 4.52
N ILE A 93 -1.50 -8.16 3.59
CA ILE A 93 -1.04 -8.69 2.31
C ILE A 93 -0.43 -7.57 1.45
N ALA A 94 -1.09 -6.42 1.33
CA ALA A 94 -0.61 -5.31 0.50
C ALA A 94 0.67 -4.64 1.02
N GLN A 95 0.99 -4.78 2.31
CA GLN A 95 2.20 -4.23 2.93
C GLN A 95 3.49 -4.94 2.50
N ASP A 96 3.40 -6.18 2.03
CA ASP A 96 4.55 -6.99 1.66
C ASP A 96 4.41 -7.51 0.24
N ARG A 97 5.34 -7.12 -0.64
CA ARG A 97 5.30 -7.47 -2.07
C ARG A 97 5.42 -8.98 -2.33
N ILE A 98 6.04 -9.72 -1.41
CA ILE A 98 6.16 -11.18 -1.53
C ILE A 98 4.82 -11.81 -1.19
N ASP A 99 4.19 -11.37 -0.10
CA ASP A 99 2.87 -11.84 0.33
C ASP A 99 1.80 -11.46 -0.70
N GLU A 100 1.83 -10.23 -1.21
CA GLU A 100 0.91 -9.76 -2.25
C GLU A 100 0.99 -10.62 -3.52
N LYS A 101 2.20 -10.88 -4.05
CA LYS A 101 2.36 -11.72 -5.24
C LYS A 101 1.98 -13.16 -4.99
N THR A 102 2.31 -13.69 -3.84
CA THR A 102 1.90 -15.04 -3.42
C THR A 102 0.38 -15.15 -3.39
N PHE A 103 -0.30 -14.17 -2.78
CA PHE A 103 -1.75 -14.12 -2.73
C PHE A 103 -2.36 -14.00 -4.14
N LEU A 104 -1.89 -13.08 -4.95
CA LEU A 104 -2.39 -12.87 -6.31
C LEU A 104 -2.26 -14.14 -7.16
N GLN A 105 -1.11 -14.81 -7.10
CA GLN A 105 -0.83 -15.98 -7.91
C GLN A 105 -1.53 -17.24 -7.38
N SER A 106 -1.45 -17.50 -6.06
CA SER A 106 -1.86 -18.78 -5.48
C SER A 106 -3.31 -18.80 -5.00
N VAL A 107 -3.85 -17.65 -4.60
CA VAL A 107 -5.22 -17.54 -4.06
C VAL A 107 -6.16 -16.91 -5.07
N ALA A 108 -5.77 -15.77 -5.66
CA ALA A 108 -6.61 -15.06 -6.61
C ALA A 108 -6.51 -15.61 -8.05
N GLY A 109 -5.51 -16.44 -8.36
CA GLY A 109 -5.30 -17.02 -9.70
C GLY A 109 -4.96 -15.97 -10.77
N VAL A 110 -4.43 -14.81 -10.38
CA VAL A 110 -4.07 -13.71 -11.27
C VAL A 110 -2.60 -13.84 -11.68
N PRO A 111 -2.27 -13.77 -12.99
CA PRO A 111 -0.90 -13.77 -13.44
C PRO A 111 -0.13 -12.57 -12.90
N VAL A 112 1.08 -12.82 -12.40
CA VAL A 112 2.03 -11.79 -11.95
C VAL A 112 3.33 -11.88 -12.73
N ALA A 113 4.13 -10.83 -12.73
CA ALA A 113 5.47 -10.87 -13.31
C ALA A 113 6.29 -12.00 -12.65
N PRO A 114 7.09 -12.79 -13.41
CA PRO A 114 8.01 -13.75 -12.83
C PRO A 114 8.91 -13.07 -11.79
N HIS A 115 9.06 -13.69 -10.65
CA HIS A 115 9.76 -13.09 -9.52
C HIS A 115 10.44 -14.13 -8.63
N ALA A 116 11.35 -13.67 -7.79
CA ALA A 116 11.99 -14.44 -6.73
C ALA A 116 12.17 -13.59 -5.48
N ALA A 117 11.95 -14.18 -4.30
CA ALA A 117 12.24 -13.52 -3.03
C ALA A 117 13.74 -13.61 -2.72
N LEU A 118 14.30 -12.55 -2.14
CA LEU A 118 15.65 -12.51 -1.59
C LEU A 118 15.58 -12.13 -0.12
N LEU A 119 15.83 -13.10 0.75
CA LEU A 119 15.90 -12.91 2.20
C LEU A 119 17.30 -12.51 2.63
N SER A 120 18.30 -12.92 1.83
CA SER A 120 19.72 -12.65 2.02
C SER A 120 20.43 -12.42 0.68
N ALA A 121 21.66 -11.94 0.73
CA ALA A 121 22.49 -11.78 -0.48
C ALA A 121 22.83 -13.10 -1.17
N ASP A 122 22.90 -14.20 -0.41
CA ASP A 122 23.25 -15.54 -0.93
C ASP A 122 22.12 -16.13 -1.78
N ASP A 123 20.87 -15.72 -1.54
CA ASP A 123 19.74 -16.17 -2.38
C ASP A 123 19.90 -15.75 -3.83
N ALA A 124 20.68 -14.70 -4.10
CA ALA A 124 20.96 -14.24 -5.46
C ALA A 124 21.73 -15.28 -6.29
N ASP A 125 22.50 -16.18 -5.67
CA ASP A 125 23.26 -17.22 -6.39
C ASP A 125 22.35 -18.30 -7.00
N SER A 126 21.14 -18.45 -6.50
CA SER A 126 20.16 -19.42 -6.96
C SER A 126 19.14 -18.84 -7.96
N LEU A 127 19.26 -17.57 -8.33
CA LEU A 127 18.34 -16.92 -9.24
C LEU A 127 18.40 -17.51 -10.66
N ASP A 128 17.22 -17.73 -11.24
CA ASP A 128 17.09 -18.11 -12.64
C ASP A 128 17.51 -16.94 -13.55
N ALA A 129 18.46 -17.21 -14.46
CA ALA A 129 18.94 -16.23 -15.43
C ALA A 129 17.83 -15.65 -16.32
N SER A 130 16.72 -16.36 -16.51
CA SER A 130 15.56 -15.91 -17.28
C SER A 130 14.80 -14.75 -16.65
N LEU A 131 15.05 -14.44 -15.38
CA LEU A 131 14.47 -13.29 -14.69
C LEU A 131 15.06 -11.96 -15.16
N PHE A 132 16.25 -11.96 -15.76
CA PHE A 132 16.92 -10.72 -16.16
C PHE A 132 16.53 -10.28 -17.59
N PRO A 133 16.50 -8.97 -17.86
CA PRO A 133 16.69 -7.87 -16.90
C PRO A 133 15.54 -7.77 -15.89
N ALA A 134 15.84 -7.31 -14.67
CA ALA A 134 14.92 -7.34 -13.55
C ALA A 134 14.92 -6.01 -12.77
N ILE A 135 13.96 -5.88 -11.87
CA ILE A 135 13.89 -4.81 -10.88
C ILE A 135 13.93 -5.45 -9.50
N LEU A 136 14.95 -5.14 -8.72
CA LEU A 136 15.04 -5.49 -7.31
C LEU A 136 14.30 -4.42 -6.49
N LYS A 137 13.36 -4.85 -5.65
CA LYS A 137 12.54 -3.95 -4.80
C LYS A 137 12.59 -4.42 -3.36
N THR A 138 12.63 -3.49 -2.40
CA THR A 138 12.40 -3.88 -0.99
C THR A 138 11.00 -4.47 -0.85
N ALA A 139 10.86 -5.54 -0.10
CA ALA A 139 9.58 -6.21 0.10
C ALA A 139 8.56 -5.28 0.77
N ARG A 140 9.02 -4.41 1.65
CA ARG A 140 8.17 -3.45 2.40
C ARG A 140 8.72 -2.03 2.30
N MET A 141 7.88 -1.02 2.57
CA MET A 141 8.24 0.40 2.72
C MET A 141 8.86 1.06 1.46
N GLY A 142 8.62 0.52 0.28
CA GLY A 142 9.05 1.15 -0.98
C GLY A 142 7.95 2.03 -1.58
N TYR A 143 8.26 3.27 -1.93
CA TYR A 143 7.33 4.22 -2.55
C TYR A 143 8.05 5.16 -3.52
N ASP A 144 7.35 5.72 -4.50
CA ASP A 144 7.84 6.73 -5.46
C ASP A 144 9.21 6.40 -6.08
N GLY A 145 9.42 5.14 -6.47
CA GLY A 145 10.69 4.67 -7.02
C GLY A 145 11.82 4.51 -6.00
N LYS A 146 11.60 4.86 -4.73
CA LYS A 146 12.54 4.60 -3.64
C LYS A 146 12.47 3.13 -3.23
N GLY A 147 13.63 2.56 -2.86
CA GLY A 147 13.72 1.16 -2.49
C GLY A 147 13.68 0.21 -3.70
N GLN A 148 14.05 0.66 -4.91
CA GLN A 148 14.17 -0.19 -6.08
C GLN A 148 15.42 0.09 -6.91
N ARG A 149 15.92 -0.96 -7.62
CA ARG A 149 17.07 -0.89 -8.52
C ARG A 149 16.83 -1.78 -9.73
N SER A 150 17.12 -1.27 -10.93
CA SER A 150 17.18 -2.12 -12.14
C SER A 150 18.50 -2.87 -12.15
N VAL A 151 18.45 -4.17 -12.45
CA VAL A 151 19.61 -5.07 -12.43
C VAL A 151 19.57 -6.00 -13.65
N ASN A 152 20.73 -6.37 -14.18
CA ASN A 152 20.85 -7.18 -15.39
C ASN A 152 21.44 -8.55 -15.14
N ASN A 153 21.97 -8.83 -13.96
CA ASN A 153 22.63 -10.09 -13.59
C ASN A 153 22.72 -10.25 -12.07
N ILE A 154 23.20 -11.40 -11.64
CA ILE A 154 23.37 -11.77 -10.23
C ILE A 154 24.32 -10.80 -9.49
N ALA A 155 25.44 -10.41 -10.11
CA ALA A 155 26.41 -9.53 -9.46
C ALA A 155 25.82 -8.16 -9.16
N GLU A 156 25.09 -7.57 -10.13
CA GLU A 156 24.34 -6.32 -9.93
C GLU A 156 23.24 -6.47 -8.88
N THR A 157 22.59 -7.64 -8.81
CA THR A 157 21.56 -7.91 -7.80
C THR A 157 22.15 -7.91 -6.39
N LYS A 158 23.30 -8.54 -6.17
CA LYS A 158 23.99 -8.52 -4.87
C LYS A 158 24.43 -7.11 -4.47
N ALA A 159 24.98 -6.35 -5.41
CA ALA A 159 25.34 -4.95 -5.16
C ALA A 159 24.13 -4.10 -4.79
N ALA A 160 23.05 -4.23 -5.55
CA ALA A 160 21.79 -3.51 -5.30
C ALA A 160 21.15 -3.91 -3.96
N PHE A 161 21.22 -5.20 -3.57
CA PHE A 161 20.71 -5.68 -2.29
C PHE A 161 21.47 -5.01 -1.12
N ALA A 162 22.79 -4.91 -1.22
CA ALA A 162 23.60 -4.19 -0.24
C ALA A 162 23.26 -2.69 -0.18
N GLU A 163 23.10 -2.02 -1.34
CA GLU A 163 22.67 -0.61 -1.41
C GLU A 163 21.29 -0.38 -0.78
N LEU A 164 20.38 -1.36 -0.87
CA LEU A 164 19.06 -1.32 -0.24
C LEU A 164 19.11 -1.66 1.27
N GLY A 165 20.31 -1.78 1.85
CA GLY A 165 20.54 -1.97 3.28
C GLY A 165 20.36 -3.40 3.73
N ASN A 166 20.58 -4.38 2.86
CA ASN A 166 20.45 -5.83 3.15
C ASN A 166 19.06 -6.19 3.72
N ARG A 167 18.03 -5.54 3.22
CA ARG A 167 16.64 -5.80 3.60
C ARG A 167 16.07 -6.88 2.71
N VAL A 168 15.04 -7.57 3.21
CA VAL A 168 14.25 -8.50 2.39
C VAL A 168 13.77 -7.79 1.14
N CYS A 169 14.02 -8.40 -0.01
CA CYS A 169 13.70 -7.88 -1.32
C CYS A 169 12.93 -8.90 -2.16
N ILE A 170 12.29 -8.41 -3.19
CA ILE A 170 11.75 -9.20 -4.29
C ILE A 170 12.43 -8.77 -5.59
N LEU A 171 12.91 -9.73 -6.36
CA LEU A 171 13.39 -9.52 -7.72
C LEU A 171 12.24 -9.80 -8.68
N GLU A 172 11.87 -8.84 -9.50
CA GLU A 172 10.80 -8.99 -10.49
C GLU A 172 11.37 -8.83 -11.89
N LYS A 173 11.04 -9.76 -12.79
CA LYS A 173 11.40 -9.63 -14.21
C LYS A 173 10.87 -8.30 -14.75
N LYS A 174 11.74 -7.54 -15.41
CA LYS A 174 11.34 -6.30 -16.08
C LYS A 174 10.56 -6.65 -17.35
N LEU A 175 9.26 -6.35 -17.32
CA LEU A 175 8.37 -6.58 -18.46
C LEU A 175 8.39 -5.39 -19.40
N SER A 176 8.24 -5.66 -20.70
CA SER A 176 7.98 -4.64 -21.70
C SER A 176 6.47 -4.35 -21.73
N LEU A 177 6.06 -3.32 -20.98
CA LEU A 177 4.65 -2.96 -20.85
C LEU A 177 4.19 -2.15 -22.08
N ALA A 178 3.05 -2.52 -22.64
CA ALA A 178 2.38 -1.71 -23.65
C ALA A 178 1.73 -0.48 -23.02
N LYS A 179 1.09 -0.69 -21.87
CA LYS A 179 0.43 0.37 -21.07
C LYS A 179 0.45 -0.03 -19.59
N GLU A 180 0.36 0.98 -18.75
CA GLU A 180 0.10 0.82 -17.33
C GLU A 180 -1.30 1.35 -17.03
N VAL A 181 -2.10 0.57 -16.34
CA VAL A 181 -3.49 0.92 -16.03
C VAL A 181 -3.77 0.69 -14.56
N SER A 182 -4.71 1.45 -14.02
CA SER A 182 -5.25 1.22 -12.70
C SER A 182 -6.77 1.23 -12.71
N VAL A 183 -7.37 0.60 -11.71
CA VAL A 183 -8.82 0.58 -11.51
C VAL A 183 -9.12 0.77 -10.02
N ILE A 184 -10.14 1.56 -9.74
CA ILE A 184 -10.68 1.68 -8.38
C ILE A 184 -11.85 0.69 -8.26
N VAL A 185 -11.76 -0.16 -7.24
CA VAL A 185 -12.80 -1.13 -6.91
C VAL A 185 -13.30 -0.85 -5.51
N VAL A 186 -14.62 -0.76 -5.36
CA VAL A 186 -15.27 -0.58 -4.05
C VAL A 186 -16.14 -1.80 -3.78
N ARG A 187 -15.97 -2.40 -2.61
CA ARG A 187 -16.81 -3.51 -2.16
C ARG A 187 -17.52 -3.13 -0.85
N SER A 188 -18.84 -3.29 -0.83
CA SER A 188 -19.64 -3.09 0.38
C SER A 188 -19.46 -4.23 1.39
N LEU A 189 -19.91 -4.04 2.62
CA LEU A 189 -19.93 -5.09 3.65
C LEU A 189 -20.84 -6.26 3.28
N THR A 190 -21.82 -6.03 2.40
CA THR A 190 -22.73 -7.07 1.88
C THR A 190 -22.16 -7.82 0.69
N GLY A 191 -20.95 -7.44 0.22
CA GLY A 191 -20.26 -8.09 -0.90
C GLY A 191 -20.58 -7.48 -2.27
N GLU A 192 -21.47 -6.49 -2.36
CA GLU A 192 -21.72 -5.77 -3.61
C GLU A 192 -20.46 -5.05 -4.06
N THR A 193 -20.13 -5.13 -5.35
CA THR A 193 -18.90 -4.58 -5.90
C THR A 193 -19.22 -3.61 -7.03
N VAL A 194 -18.59 -2.45 -7.00
CA VAL A 194 -18.63 -1.42 -8.04
C VAL A 194 -17.21 -1.13 -8.50
N THR A 195 -17.01 -1.03 -9.81
CA THR A 195 -15.72 -0.68 -10.42
C THR A 195 -15.83 0.62 -11.17
N PHE A 196 -14.84 1.48 -11.00
CA PHE A 196 -14.66 2.66 -11.85
C PHE A 196 -14.10 2.23 -13.21
N PRO A 197 -14.27 3.05 -14.28
CA PRO A 197 -13.57 2.82 -15.53
C PRO A 197 -12.05 2.84 -15.33
N LEU A 198 -11.31 2.19 -16.25
CA LEU A 198 -9.87 2.12 -16.20
C LEU A 198 -9.23 3.51 -16.37
N PHE A 199 -8.15 3.73 -15.65
CA PHE A 199 -7.25 4.85 -15.76
C PHE A 199 -5.97 4.41 -16.47
N GLU A 200 -5.51 5.13 -17.49
CA GLU A 200 -4.20 4.92 -18.11
C GLU A 200 -3.16 5.80 -17.40
N ASN A 201 -2.07 5.19 -16.93
CA ASN A 201 -1.04 5.85 -16.15
C ASN A 201 0.26 5.99 -16.94
N VAL A 202 0.85 7.17 -16.91
CA VAL A 202 2.15 7.45 -17.50
C VAL A 202 3.11 7.83 -16.38
N HIS A 203 4.12 7.01 -16.17
CA HIS A 203 5.18 7.28 -15.19
C HIS A 203 6.39 7.93 -15.86
N ARG A 204 7.03 8.84 -15.15
CA ARG A 204 8.32 9.43 -15.50
C ARG A 204 9.27 9.27 -14.32
N ASN A 205 10.41 8.63 -14.54
CA ASN A 205 11.40 8.35 -13.49
C ASN A 205 10.82 7.63 -12.26
N GLY A 206 9.87 6.72 -12.48
CA GLY A 206 9.22 5.95 -11.40
C GLY A 206 8.13 6.71 -10.63
N ILE A 207 7.80 7.93 -11.03
CA ILE A 207 6.75 8.76 -10.42
C ILE A 207 5.58 8.88 -11.39
N LEU A 208 4.36 8.74 -10.92
CA LEU A 208 3.13 8.96 -11.70
C LEU A 208 3.07 10.43 -12.13
N ALA A 209 3.23 10.67 -13.44
CA ALA A 209 3.25 12.01 -14.02
C ALA A 209 1.90 12.42 -14.60
N THR A 210 1.16 11.47 -15.19
CA THR A 210 -0.12 11.76 -15.86
C THR A 210 -1.05 10.56 -15.72
N THR A 211 -2.30 10.84 -15.40
CA THR A 211 -3.40 9.85 -15.46
C THR A 211 -4.42 10.32 -16.50
N ILE A 212 -4.81 9.43 -17.40
CA ILE A 212 -5.79 9.68 -18.46
C ILE A 212 -7.05 8.89 -18.13
N PHE A 213 -8.17 9.57 -18.10
CA PHE A 213 -9.48 8.98 -17.81
C PHE A 213 -10.51 9.37 -18.90
N PRO A 214 -11.26 8.41 -19.42
CA PRO A 214 -11.01 6.97 -19.36
C PRO A 214 -9.74 6.56 -20.10
N ALA A 215 -9.20 5.37 -19.81
CA ALA A 215 -8.05 4.82 -20.54
C ALA A 215 -8.33 4.72 -22.04
N ARG A 216 -7.31 4.96 -22.87
CA ARG A 216 -7.39 4.96 -24.33
C ARG A 216 -7.07 3.59 -24.93
#